data_82085d0a04aced7e561d735849658e1b
#
_entry.id   82085d0a04aced7e561d735849658e1b
#
_cell.length_a   1.000
_cell.length_b   1.000
_cell.length_c   1.000
_cell.angle_alpha   90.00
_cell.angle_beta   90.00
_cell.angle_gamma   90.00
#
_symmetry.space_group_name_H-M   'P 1'
#
loop_
_entity.id
_entity.type
_entity.pdbx_description
1 polymer ?
#
loop_
_entity_poly.entity_id
_entity_poly.type
_entity_poly.pdbx_seq_one_letter_code
_entity_poly.pdbx_strand_id
1 'polypeptide(L)'
;GYQRPPRLTPGGIWRRTRSNPNGVDLMRNAPIDAMGKVPFLVGGHRISRHLPWYRGKRGEPMEPEAQAVIRTVREKLFSSPFSMSLDCHSGFGRRDRVWCCYARSHRPIPHIAEVYRLKQVFEQTYPNHHPYLIEPQSINYTTHGDLWDYLYDDAQEQQPDHTFLPFTLEMGSWLWVRKNPRQMLDFFGYFNPMISHRHHRVLRQHLPFFEFLTAMASNAGNWLPTPKEKQRLTRQAIEHWFPA
;
A
#
# COMPACT_ATOMS: atom_id res chain seq x y z
N GLY A 1 -2.11 -5.32 20.05
CA GLY A 1 -2.35 -3.94 20.45
C GLY A 1 -1.99 -2.97 19.34
N TYR A 2 -2.82 -1.95 19.15
CA TYR A 2 -2.62 -0.90 18.15
C TYR A 2 -1.40 -0.05 18.53
N GLN A 3 -0.35 -0.07 17.73
CA GLN A 3 0.78 0.85 17.88
C GLN A 3 0.74 1.86 16.73
N ARG A 4 0.69 3.15 17.05
CA ARG A 4 0.95 4.19 16.06
C ARG A 4 2.44 4.19 15.76
N PRO A 5 2.85 3.95 14.51
CA PRO A 5 4.25 4.12 14.16
C PRO A 5 4.66 5.58 14.35
N PRO A 6 5.88 5.84 14.79
CA PRO A 6 6.44 7.19 14.78
C PRO A 6 6.42 7.73 13.34
N ARG A 7 6.41 9.05 13.19
CA ARG A 7 6.51 9.69 11.86
C ARG A 7 7.80 9.23 11.18
N LEU A 8 7.66 8.50 10.08
CA LEU A 8 8.78 7.89 9.38
C LEU A 8 9.76 8.89 8.78
N THR A 9 9.24 10.00 8.27
CA THR A 9 10.06 11.05 7.63
C THR A 9 9.79 12.43 8.23
N PRO A 10 10.24 12.71 9.48
CA PRO A 10 10.05 14.02 10.08
C PRO A 10 10.62 15.15 9.20
N GLY A 11 11.78 14.92 8.58
CA GLY A 11 12.42 15.89 7.69
C GLY A 11 11.69 16.10 6.38
N GLY A 12 11.07 15.06 5.81
CA GLY A 12 10.22 15.18 4.63
C GLY A 12 8.96 15.99 4.93
N ILE A 13 8.32 15.75 6.07
CA ILE A 13 7.15 16.52 6.53
C ILE A 13 7.52 17.98 6.72
N TRP A 14 8.64 18.27 7.36
CA TRP A 14 9.15 19.63 7.55
C TRP A 14 9.37 20.36 6.23
N ARG A 15 10.01 19.69 5.26
CA ARG A 15 10.29 20.23 3.93
C ARG A 15 9.10 20.19 2.96
N ARG A 16 7.97 19.63 3.38
CA ARG A 16 6.79 19.37 2.54
C ARG A 16 7.14 18.57 1.27
N THR A 17 8.00 17.58 1.41
CA THR A 17 8.41 16.69 0.33
C THR A 17 7.88 15.27 0.56
N ARG A 18 7.67 14.53 -0.53
CA ARG A 18 7.35 13.10 -0.48
C ARG A 18 8.52 12.27 0.04
N SER A 19 9.74 12.69 -0.28
CA SER A 19 10.98 12.00 0.06
C SER A 19 11.50 12.34 1.45
N ASN A 20 12.44 11.54 1.95
CA ASN A 20 13.22 11.85 3.14
C ASN A 20 14.21 13.03 2.90
N PRO A 21 14.99 13.48 3.89
CA PRO A 21 15.96 14.56 3.74
C PRO A 21 17.03 14.32 2.67
N ASN A 22 17.34 13.07 2.35
CA ASN A 22 18.29 12.68 1.30
C ASN A 22 17.67 12.73 -0.10
N GLY A 23 16.40 13.05 -0.22
CA GLY A 23 15.64 13.08 -1.47
C GLY A 23 15.16 11.71 -1.92
N VAL A 24 15.26 10.67 -1.08
CA VAL A 24 14.87 9.30 -1.41
C VAL A 24 13.41 9.04 -1.04
N ASP A 25 12.66 8.49 -1.98
CA ASP A 25 11.31 7.96 -1.74
C ASP A 25 11.39 6.57 -1.12
N LEU A 26 10.98 6.45 0.15
CA LEU A 26 11.09 5.22 0.91
C LEU A 26 10.30 4.05 0.30
N MET A 27 9.18 4.36 -0.39
CA MET A 27 8.37 3.37 -1.10
C MET A 27 8.99 2.91 -2.44
N ARG A 28 10.16 3.42 -2.80
CA ARG A 28 10.91 3.05 -4.00
C ARG A 28 12.35 2.62 -3.67
N ASN A 29 12.68 2.52 -2.39
CA ASN A 29 14.06 2.34 -1.93
C ASN A 29 14.48 0.88 -1.71
N ALA A 30 13.54 -0.07 -1.69
CA ALA A 30 13.86 -1.48 -1.54
C ALA A 30 14.74 -2.01 -2.70
N PRO A 31 15.64 -2.98 -2.44
CA PRO A 31 16.61 -3.49 -3.43
C PRO A 31 16.01 -4.51 -4.39
N ILE A 32 14.77 -4.29 -4.81
CA ILE A 32 14.03 -5.10 -5.77
C ILE A 32 13.66 -4.28 -7.00
N ASP A 33 13.67 -4.91 -8.16
CA ASP A 33 13.29 -4.26 -9.41
C ASP A 33 11.97 -4.79 -9.94
N ALA A 34 11.25 -3.94 -10.69
CA ALA A 34 10.03 -4.34 -11.37
C ALA A 34 10.34 -5.32 -12.51
N MET A 35 9.43 -6.26 -12.71
CA MET A 35 9.42 -7.19 -13.85
C MET A 35 8.59 -6.57 -14.99
N GLY A 36 9.25 -5.96 -15.96
CA GLY A 36 8.59 -5.36 -17.11
C GLY A 36 8.70 -3.83 -17.15
N LYS A 37 7.81 -3.21 -17.94
CA LYS A 37 7.84 -1.77 -18.22
C LYS A 37 7.24 -0.99 -17.04
N VAL A 38 7.96 -0.02 -16.52
CA VAL A 38 7.49 0.90 -15.48
C VAL A 38 7.21 2.30 -16.04
N PRO A 39 6.25 3.04 -15.48
CA PRO A 39 6.02 4.43 -15.85
C PRO A 39 7.25 5.30 -15.54
N PHE A 40 7.57 6.20 -16.45
CA PHE A 40 8.68 7.13 -16.26
C PHE A 40 8.49 7.96 -14.98
N LEU A 41 9.53 8.13 -14.21
CA LEU A 41 9.59 8.74 -12.87
C LEU A 41 8.74 8.02 -11.82
N VAL A 42 7.41 7.96 -11.96
CA VAL A 42 6.46 7.42 -10.96
C VAL A 42 6.78 5.98 -10.57
N GLY A 43 7.25 5.18 -11.52
CA GLY A 43 7.66 3.80 -11.28
C GLY A 43 8.94 3.64 -10.45
N GLY A 44 9.57 4.74 -10.07
CA GLY A 44 10.83 4.76 -9.33
C GLY A 44 12.04 4.86 -10.27
N HIS A 45 12.90 5.85 -10.03
CA HIS A 45 14.05 6.14 -10.86
C HIS A 45 15.32 6.44 -10.05
N ARG A 46 16.47 6.46 -10.74
CA ARG A 46 17.79 6.79 -10.17
C ARG A 46 18.47 7.98 -10.86
N ILE A 47 17.66 8.88 -11.47
CA ILE A 47 18.15 10.02 -12.28
C ILE A 47 18.69 11.12 -11.36
N SER A 48 17.85 11.61 -10.44
CA SER A 48 18.22 12.72 -9.55
C SER A 48 17.40 12.70 -8.26
N ARG A 49 18.07 12.96 -7.13
CA ARG A 49 17.45 13.13 -5.82
C ARG A 49 16.52 14.35 -5.70
N HIS A 50 16.55 15.23 -6.67
CA HIS A 50 15.70 16.43 -6.72
C HIS A 50 14.36 16.17 -7.43
N LEU A 51 14.20 14.99 -8.03
CA LEU A 51 12.97 14.57 -8.67
C LEU A 51 12.19 13.63 -7.74
N PRO A 52 10.84 13.70 -7.70
CA PRO A 52 10.03 12.80 -6.90
C PRO A 52 10.21 11.34 -7.37
N TRP A 53 9.99 10.37 -6.45
CA TRP A 53 10.16 8.92 -6.67
C TRP A 53 11.60 8.45 -6.91
N TYR A 54 12.60 9.22 -6.46
CA TYR A 54 14.00 8.82 -6.52
C TYR A 54 14.28 7.67 -5.55
N ARG A 55 14.92 6.60 -6.03
CA ARG A 55 15.18 5.35 -5.32
C ARG A 55 16.47 5.31 -4.49
N GLY A 56 17.27 6.36 -4.49
CA GLY A 56 18.64 6.33 -4.03
C GLY A 56 19.62 5.90 -5.13
N LYS A 57 20.91 5.94 -4.87
CA LYS A 57 21.93 5.48 -5.82
C LYS A 57 21.96 3.96 -5.89
N ARG A 58 22.42 3.44 -7.03
CA ARG A 58 22.59 2.01 -7.22
C ARG A 58 23.73 1.49 -6.35
N GLY A 59 23.49 0.38 -5.64
CA GLY A 59 24.50 -0.23 -4.77
C GLY A 59 24.62 0.40 -3.38
N GLU A 60 23.95 1.51 -3.11
CA GLU A 60 23.85 2.04 -1.75
C GLU A 60 22.83 1.26 -0.91
N PRO A 61 23.05 1.15 0.41
CA PRO A 61 22.08 0.55 1.31
C PRO A 61 20.77 1.33 1.31
N MET A 62 19.72 0.67 1.76
CA MET A 62 18.42 1.34 1.99
C MET A 62 18.56 2.44 3.04
N GLU A 63 17.73 3.46 2.91
CA GLU A 63 17.67 4.56 3.90
C GLU A 63 17.34 4.03 5.31
N PRO A 64 17.90 4.67 6.36
CA PRO A 64 17.69 4.23 7.75
C PRO A 64 16.21 4.13 8.15
N GLU A 65 15.37 5.02 7.61
CA GLU A 65 13.94 5.01 7.84
C GLU A 65 13.27 3.76 7.26
N ALA A 66 13.62 3.37 6.02
CA ALA A 66 13.12 2.16 5.39
C ALA A 66 13.59 0.91 6.16
N GLN A 67 14.84 0.87 6.58
CA GLN A 67 15.37 -0.20 7.42
C GLN A 67 14.65 -0.28 8.77
N ALA A 68 14.27 0.85 9.38
CA ALA A 68 13.52 0.89 10.63
C ALA A 68 12.12 0.29 10.46
N VAL A 69 11.43 0.57 9.34
CA VAL A 69 10.14 -0.08 9.02
C VAL A 69 10.32 -1.59 8.91
N ILE A 70 11.31 -2.05 8.14
CA ILE A 70 11.57 -3.48 7.95
C ILE A 70 11.79 -4.17 9.30
N ARG A 71 12.66 -3.62 10.17
CA ARG A 71 12.87 -4.19 11.51
C ARG A 71 11.58 -4.26 12.30
N THR A 72 10.80 -3.17 12.32
CA THR A 72 9.55 -3.12 13.06
C THR A 72 8.53 -4.14 12.56
N VAL A 73 8.40 -4.30 11.23
CA VAL A 73 7.49 -5.27 10.63
C VAL A 73 7.92 -6.70 10.97
N ARG A 74 9.20 -7.02 10.82
CA ARG A 74 9.74 -8.34 11.18
C ARG A 74 9.49 -8.66 12.66
N GLU A 75 9.81 -7.74 13.55
CA GLU A 75 9.67 -7.93 15.00
C GLU A 75 8.22 -8.03 15.48
N LYS A 76 7.31 -7.28 14.87
CA LYS A 76 5.94 -7.15 15.36
C LYS A 76 4.92 -7.97 14.60
N LEU A 77 5.15 -8.23 13.32
CA LEU A 77 4.16 -8.87 12.46
C LEU A 77 4.52 -10.31 12.10
N PHE A 78 5.81 -10.65 11.94
CA PHE A 78 6.19 -12.00 11.53
C PHE A 78 6.11 -13.04 12.65
N SER A 79 5.94 -12.64 13.91
CA SER A 79 5.79 -13.56 15.05
C SER A 79 4.40 -14.22 15.16
N SER A 80 3.45 -13.80 14.35
CA SER A 80 2.07 -14.32 14.36
C SER A 80 1.81 -15.18 13.11
N PRO A 81 0.92 -16.20 13.17
CA PRO A 81 0.57 -16.99 11.98
C PRO A 81 -0.17 -16.18 10.91
N PHE A 82 -0.79 -15.07 11.30
CA PHE A 82 -1.47 -14.13 10.42
C PHE A 82 -1.17 -12.69 10.82
N SER A 83 -0.88 -11.84 9.86
CA SER A 83 -0.76 -10.40 10.09
C SER A 83 -1.15 -9.56 8.87
N MET A 84 -1.52 -8.31 9.13
CA MET A 84 -1.80 -7.31 8.10
C MET A 84 -1.09 -6.01 8.43
N SER A 85 -0.71 -5.28 7.38
CA SER A 85 -0.33 -3.86 7.49
C SER A 85 -1.21 -3.01 6.58
N LEU A 86 -1.39 -1.75 6.96
CA LEU A 86 -2.06 -0.75 6.14
C LEU A 86 -1.20 0.50 6.07
N ASP A 87 -0.68 0.78 4.89
CA ASP A 87 0.02 2.02 4.58
C ASP A 87 -0.96 3.03 3.97
N CYS A 88 -1.03 4.24 4.52
CA CYS A 88 -1.99 5.25 4.10
C CYS A 88 -1.32 6.30 3.22
N HIS A 89 -1.66 6.27 1.95
CA HIS A 89 -1.19 7.21 0.95
C HIS A 89 -2.30 8.14 0.46
N SER A 90 -1.93 9.31 0.02
CA SER A 90 -2.79 10.19 -0.77
C SER A 90 -2.30 10.18 -2.22
N GLY A 91 -3.03 9.45 -3.07
CA GLY A 91 -2.72 9.34 -4.49
C GLY A 91 -3.49 10.36 -5.33
N PHE A 92 -2.96 10.71 -6.50
CA PHE A 92 -3.62 11.58 -7.47
C PHE A 92 -4.66 10.80 -8.29
N GLY A 93 -5.66 10.24 -7.60
CA GLY A 93 -6.72 9.42 -8.17
C GLY A 93 -8.12 10.02 -8.01
N ARG A 94 -9.08 9.50 -8.79
CA ARG A 94 -10.50 9.89 -8.72
C ARG A 94 -11.30 9.06 -7.72
N ARG A 95 -10.79 7.89 -7.33
CA ARG A 95 -11.40 6.93 -6.42
C ARG A 95 -10.37 6.48 -5.41
N ASP A 96 -10.83 6.14 -4.24
CA ASP A 96 -10.01 5.49 -3.24
C ASP A 96 -9.73 4.05 -3.67
N ARG A 97 -8.49 3.60 -3.46
CA ARG A 97 -8.05 2.25 -3.78
C ARG A 97 -7.40 1.60 -2.58
N VAL A 98 -7.57 0.32 -2.46
CA VAL A 98 -6.81 -0.51 -1.52
C VAL A 98 -6.00 -1.47 -2.36
N TRP A 99 -4.71 -1.21 -2.45
CA TRP A 99 -3.80 -2.04 -3.20
C TRP A 99 -3.18 -3.12 -2.32
N CYS A 100 -3.03 -4.30 -2.89
CA CYS A 100 -2.19 -5.37 -2.35
C CYS A 100 -0.97 -5.60 -3.25
N CYS A 101 0.00 -6.37 -2.80
CA CYS A 101 1.13 -6.84 -3.59
C CYS A 101 0.64 -7.70 -4.79
N TYR A 102 1.36 -7.80 -5.88
CA TYR A 102 2.62 -7.14 -6.13
C TYR A 102 2.43 -5.81 -6.84
N ALA A 103 3.31 -4.86 -6.49
CA ALA A 103 3.50 -3.63 -7.27
C ALA A 103 4.56 -3.83 -8.38
N ARG A 104 5.54 -4.72 -8.18
CA ARG A 104 6.66 -4.97 -9.12
C ARG A 104 6.33 -5.92 -10.27
N SER A 105 5.25 -6.67 -10.17
CA SER A 105 4.96 -7.77 -11.11
C SER A 105 3.46 -7.94 -11.33
N HIS A 106 3.05 -8.24 -12.57
CA HIS A 106 1.68 -8.65 -12.90
C HIS A 106 1.35 -10.09 -12.45
N ARG A 107 2.24 -10.76 -11.75
CA ARG A 107 1.97 -12.09 -11.20
C ARG A 107 1.14 -11.96 -9.92
N PRO A 108 0.10 -12.79 -9.74
CA PRO A 108 -0.63 -12.84 -8.49
C PRO A 108 0.28 -13.33 -7.35
N ILE A 109 0.06 -12.80 -6.15
CA ILE A 109 0.76 -13.28 -4.95
C ILE A 109 0.22 -14.65 -4.50
N PRO A 110 1.00 -15.46 -3.77
CA PRO A 110 0.55 -16.72 -3.17
C PRO A 110 -0.73 -16.61 -2.33
N HIS A 111 -0.94 -15.46 -1.67
CA HIS A 111 -2.13 -15.18 -0.83
C HIS A 111 -3.23 -14.40 -1.55
N ILE A 112 -3.32 -14.51 -2.88
CA ILE A 112 -4.36 -13.80 -3.65
C ILE A 112 -5.78 -14.24 -3.29
N ALA A 113 -5.96 -15.49 -2.87
CA ALA A 113 -7.24 -16.02 -2.40
C ALA A 113 -7.72 -15.33 -1.12
N GLU A 114 -6.79 -15.10 -0.18
CA GLU A 114 -7.04 -14.42 1.08
C GLU A 114 -7.44 -12.96 0.84
N VAL A 115 -6.73 -12.27 -0.06
CA VAL A 115 -7.09 -10.91 -0.47
C VAL A 115 -8.48 -10.86 -1.12
N TYR A 116 -8.77 -11.81 -2.01
CA TYR A 116 -10.07 -11.88 -2.68
C TYR A 116 -11.19 -12.18 -1.68
N ARG A 117 -10.95 -13.07 -0.71
CA ARG A 117 -11.89 -13.34 0.37
C ARG A 117 -12.16 -12.11 1.23
N LEU A 118 -11.11 -11.38 1.62
CA LEU A 118 -11.23 -10.13 2.39
C LEU A 118 -12.09 -9.11 1.61
N LYS A 119 -11.86 -8.95 0.30
CA LYS A 119 -12.68 -8.11 -0.58
C LYS A 119 -14.15 -8.52 -0.53
N GLN A 120 -14.45 -9.82 -0.68
CA GLN A 120 -15.83 -10.33 -0.63
C GLN A 120 -16.51 -10.04 0.72
N VAL A 121 -15.80 -10.28 1.83
CA VAL A 121 -16.33 -10.01 3.17
C VAL A 121 -16.60 -8.53 3.36
N PHE A 122 -15.70 -7.65 2.88
CA PHE A 122 -15.89 -6.20 2.94
C PHE A 122 -17.15 -5.78 2.18
N GLU A 123 -17.31 -6.23 0.94
CA GLU A 123 -18.46 -5.87 0.09
C GLU A 123 -19.79 -6.40 0.65
N GLN A 124 -19.77 -7.57 1.28
CA GLN A 124 -20.94 -8.13 1.97
C GLN A 124 -21.30 -7.38 3.26
N THR A 125 -20.28 -6.93 4.01
CA THR A 125 -20.48 -6.20 5.27
C THR A 125 -21.00 -4.79 5.03
N TYR A 126 -20.54 -4.15 3.96
CA TYR A 126 -20.87 -2.76 3.63
C TYR A 126 -21.46 -2.60 2.23
N PRO A 127 -22.62 -3.20 1.93
CA PRO A 127 -23.18 -3.26 0.58
C PRO A 127 -23.48 -1.87 -0.02
N ASN A 128 -23.68 -0.86 0.81
CA ASN A 128 -23.96 0.53 0.38
C ASN A 128 -22.76 1.46 0.56
N HIS A 129 -21.58 0.94 0.94
CA HIS A 129 -20.38 1.72 1.17
C HIS A 129 -19.21 1.13 0.36
N HIS A 130 -19.16 1.47 -0.93
CA HIS A 130 -18.14 0.99 -1.86
C HIS A 130 -17.21 2.11 -2.34
N PRO A 131 -16.51 2.84 -1.44
CA PRO A 131 -15.58 3.87 -1.88
C PRO A 131 -14.31 3.27 -2.49
N TYR A 132 -14.00 2.00 -2.18
CA TYR A 132 -12.72 1.37 -2.50
C TYR A 132 -12.79 0.42 -3.69
N LEU A 133 -11.73 0.49 -4.52
CA LEU A 133 -11.35 -0.59 -5.42
C LEU A 133 -10.24 -1.39 -4.71
N ILE A 134 -10.55 -2.62 -4.29
CA ILE A 134 -9.56 -3.53 -3.68
C ILE A 134 -9.00 -4.39 -4.79
N GLU A 135 -7.70 -4.25 -5.06
CA GLU A 135 -7.05 -4.86 -6.22
C GLU A 135 -5.52 -4.93 -6.07
N PRO A 136 -4.82 -5.80 -6.82
CA PRO A 136 -3.37 -5.74 -6.93
C PRO A 136 -2.91 -4.43 -7.58
N GLN A 137 -1.87 -3.79 -7.02
CA GLN A 137 -1.34 -2.53 -7.55
C GLN A 137 -0.90 -2.65 -9.01
N SER A 138 -0.29 -3.78 -9.37
CA SER A 138 0.26 -4.01 -10.70
C SER A 138 -0.75 -3.93 -11.85
N ILE A 139 -2.04 -4.07 -11.58
CA ILE A 139 -3.10 -3.88 -12.59
C ILE A 139 -3.10 -2.44 -13.12
N ASN A 140 -2.71 -1.48 -12.29
CA ASN A 140 -2.66 -0.07 -12.68
C ASN A 140 -1.32 0.30 -13.28
N TYR A 141 -0.25 -0.02 -12.58
CA TYR A 141 1.13 0.17 -13.03
C TYR A 141 2.11 -0.57 -12.12
N THR A 142 3.28 -0.90 -12.66
CA THR A 142 4.35 -1.52 -11.89
C THR A 142 5.36 -0.50 -11.38
N THR A 143 6.05 -0.85 -10.29
CA THR A 143 7.05 0.02 -9.65
C THR A 143 8.30 -0.75 -9.26
N HIS A 144 9.44 -0.08 -9.35
CA HIS A 144 10.68 -0.56 -8.73
C HIS A 144 10.71 -0.24 -7.24
N GLY A 145 11.37 -1.09 -6.47
CA GLY A 145 11.78 -0.80 -5.10
C GLY A 145 10.63 -0.67 -4.11
N ASP A 146 9.50 -1.30 -4.38
CA ASP A 146 8.36 -1.28 -3.47
C ASP A 146 8.69 -1.96 -2.15
N LEU A 147 8.46 -1.25 -1.04
CA LEU A 147 8.82 -1.70 0.29
C LEU A 147 7.94 -2.85 0.77
N TRP A 148 6.65 -2.84 0.39
CA TRP A 148 5.71 -3.87 0.81
C TRP A 148 5.89 -5.15 0.01
N ASP A 149 6.25 -5.08 -1.26
CA ASP A 149 6.65 -6.25 -2.06
C ASP A 149 7.90 -6.91 -1.47
N TYR A 150 8.90 -6.10 -1.09
CA TYR A 150 10.11 -6.60 -0.45
C TYR A 150 9.81 -7.32 0.87
N LEU A 151 8.99 -6.71 1.73
CA LEU A 151 8.58 -7.29 3.00
C LEU A 151 7.68 -8.53 2.83
N TYR A 152 6.87 -8.55 1.79
CA TYR A 152 6.05 -9.72 1.46
C TYR A 152 6.91 -10.92 1.07
N ASP A 153 7.88 -10.72 0.15
CA ASP A 153 8.81 -11.77 -0.25
C ASP A 153 9.65 -12.25 0.95
N ASP A 154 10.14 -11.32 1.76
CA ASP A 154 10.88 -11.59 2.99
C ASP A 154 10.08 -12.45 3.99
N ALA A 155 8.79 -12.15 4.16
CA ALA A 155 7.90 -12.96 4.99
C ALA A 155 7.72 -14.39 4.44
N GLN A 156 7.57 -14.53 3.11
CA GLN A 156 7.44 -15.85 2.48
C GLN A 156 8.72 -16.70 2.60
N GLU A 157 9.88 -16.05 2.54
CA GLU A 157 11.17 -16.75 2.69
C GLU A 157 11.45 -17.16 4.14
N GLN A 158 11.18 -16.28 5.10
CA GLN A 158 11.49 -16.54 6.51
C GLN A 158 10.45 -17.40 7.20
N GLN A 159 9.19 -17.28 6.82
CA GLN A 159 8.06 -17.97 7.46
C GLN A 159 7.01 -18.37 6.42
N PRO A 160 7.22 -19.49 5.70
CA PRO A 160 6.31 -19.93 4.62
C PRO A 160 4.86 -20.18 5.05
N ASP A 161 4.65 -20.53 6.32
CA ASP A 161 3.32 -20.78 6.89
C ASP A 161 2.61 -19.49 7.39
N HIS A 162 3.32 -18.36 7.35
CA HIS A 162 2.78 -17.08 7.77
C HIS A 162 1.97 -16.42 6.65
N THR A 163 0.74 -16.08 6.94
CA THR A 163 -0.07 -15.26 6.02
C THR A 163 0.12 -13.79 6.35
N PHE A 164 0.92 -13.10 5.54
CA PHE A 164 1.12 -11.65 5.62
C PHE A 164 0.38 -10.94 4.49
N LEU A 165 -0.52 -10.02 4.83
CA LEU A 165 -1.29 -9.22 3.87
C LEU A 165 -0.97 -7.73 4.02
N PRO A 166 0.03 -7.20 3.30
CA PRO A 166 0.27 -5.78 3.26
C PRO A 166 -0.69 -5.09 2.29
N PHE A 167 -1.32 -4.02 2.78
CA PHE A 167 -2.21 -3.17 1.99
C PHE A 167 -1.71 -1.74 1.94
N THR A 168 -1.99 -1.07 0.84
CA THR A 168 -1.79 0.37 0.68
C THR A 168 -3.13 1.03 0.36
N LEU A 169 -3.59 1.92 1.23
CA LEU A 169 -4.77 2.75 1.00
C LEU A 169 -4.36 4.00 0.22
N GLU A 170 -4.72 4.06 -1.04
CA GLU A 170 -4.55 5.25 -1.89
C GLU A 170 -5.82 6.09 -1.86
N MET A 171 -5.77 7.17 -1.08
CA MET A 171 -6.88 8.12 -0.98
C MET A 171 -6.90 9.05 -2.18
N GLY A 172 -7.98 9.01 -2.98
CA GLY A 172 -8.12 9.78 -4.21
C GLY A 172 -8.17 11.29 -3.97
N SER A 173 -7.05 11.98 -4.18
CA SER A 173 -6.90 13.42 -3.92
C SER A 173 -7.51 14.32 -5.00
N TRP A 174 -7.79 13.79 -6.20
CA TRP A 174 -8.33 14.57 -7.32
C TRP A 174 -9.64 15.29 -6.99
N LEU A 175 -10.49 14.69 -6.17
CA LEU A 175 -11.74 15.32 -5.71
C LEU A 175 -11.48 16.60 -4.93
N TRP A 176 -10.38 16.70 -4.20
CA TRP A 176 -10.02 17.89 -3.42
C TRP A 176 -9.47 18.99 -4.33
N VAL A 177 -8.61 18.62 -5.26
CA VAL A 177 -8.06 19.51 -6.28
C VAL A 177 -9.16 20.07 -7.16
N ARG A 178 -10.08 19.24 -7.65
CA ARG A 178 -11.23 19.67 -8.47
C ARG A 178 -12.11 20.68 -7.74
N LYS A 179 -12.31 20.53 -6.43
CA LYS A 179 -13.12 21.45 -5.62
C LYS A 179 -12.39 22.72 -5.22
N ASN A 180 -11.07 22.74 -5.26
CA ASN A 180 -10.24 23.90 -4.99
C ASN A 180 -8.99 23.87 -5.88
N PRO A 181 -9.08 24.32 -7.15
CA PRO A 181 -7.96 24.29 -8.09
C PRO A 181 -6.74 25.07 -7.64
N ARG A 182 -6.89 26.06 -6.76
CA ARG A 182 -5.76 26.83 -6.18
C ARG A 182 -4.77 25.94 -5.41
N GLN A 183 -5.19 24.75 -4.98
CA GLN A 183 -4.28 23.75 -4.37
C GLN A 183 -3.18 23.28 -5.34
N MET A 184 -3.38 23.43 -6.65
CA MET A 184 -2.40 23.07 -7.66
C MET A 184 -1.17 23.98 -7.66
N LEU A 185 -1.25 25.14 -7.02
CA LEU A 185 -0.11 26.06 -6.87
C LEU A 185 0.90 25.60 -5.81
N ASP A 186 0.55 24.60 -5.01
CA ASP A 186 1.41 23.96 -4.01
C ASP A 186 1.48 22.45 -4.28
N PHE A 187 2.70 21.93 -4.47
CA PHE A 187 2.91 20.49 -4.70
C PHE A 187 2.29 19.62 -3.59
N PHE A 188 2.35 20.08 -2.34
CA PHE A 188 1.69 19.42 -1.21
C PHE A 188 0.16 19.38 -1.35
N GLY A 189 -0.43 20.41 -1.96
CA GLY A 189 -1.87 20.51 -2.21
C GLY A 189 -2.41 19.50 -3.22
N TYR A 190 -1.56 18.95 -4.11
CA TYR A 190 -1.97 17.86 -5.01
C TYR A 190 -2.41 16.61 -4.26
N PHE A 191 -1.79 16.36 -3.11
CA PHE A 191 -1.95 15.11 -2.37
C PHE A 191 -2.70 15.25 -1.05
N ASN A 192 -2.93 16.50 -0.58
CA ASN A 192 -3.49 16.72 0.74
C ASN A 192 -4.70 17.66 0.70
N PRO A 193 -5.74 17.40 1.51
CA PRO A 193 -6.81 18.35 1.70
C PRO A 193 -6.30 19.56 2.47
N MET A 194 -6.37 20.75 1.88
CA MET A 194 -5.86 22.00 2.48
C MET A 194 -6.89 22.69 3.40
N ILE A 195 -8.09 22.14 3.52
CA ILE A 195 -9.20 22.76 4.27
C ILE A 195 -9.63 21.82 5.40
N SER A 196 -9.73 22.35 6.62
CA SER A 196 -9.96 21.58 7.85
C SER A 196 -11.17 20.64 7.80
N HIS A 197 -12.35 21.09 7.30
CA HIS A 197 -13.53 20.23 7.24
C HIS A 197 -13.34 19.01 6.30
N ARG A 198 -12.41 19.06 5.35
CA ARG A 198 -12.09 17.95 4.46
C ARG A 198 -11.25 16.89 5.17
N HIS A 199 -10.39 17.27 6.11
CA HIS A 199 -9.68 16.32 6.96
C HIS A 199 -10.67 15.45 7.75
N HIS A 200 -11.65 16.07 8.39
CA HIS A 200 -12.71 15.35 9.11
C HIS A 200 -13.54 14.45 8.20
N ARG A 201 -13.79 14.89 6.95
CA ARG A 201 -14.51 14.05 5.97
C ARG A 201 -13.69 12.83 5.59
N VAL A 202 -12.39 13.00 5.31
CA VAL A 202 -11.48 11.89 4.98
C VAL A 202 -11.45 10.89 6.13
N LEU A 203 -11.24 11.35 7.36
CA LEU A 203 -11.23 10.48 8.54
C LEU A 203 -12.54 9.68 8.68
N ARG A 204 -13.69 10.35 8.62
CA ARG A 204 -14.99 9.66 8.70
C ARG A 204 -15.23 8.68 7.58
N GLN A 205 -14.72 8.95 6.38
CA GLN A 205 -14.87 8.05 5.23
C GLN A 205 -14.07 6.77 5.41
N HIS A 206 -12.89 6.86 6.00
CA HIS A 206 -11.97 5.71 6.09
C HIS A 206 -12.05 4.96 7.43
N LEU A 207 -12.61 5.56 8.49
CA LEU A 207 -12.73 4.92 9.80
C LEU A 207 -13.41 3.54 9.74
N PRO A 208 -14.54 3.34 9.02
CA PRO A 208 -15.16 2.02 8.91
C PRO A 208 -14.23 0.96 8.30
N PHE A 209 -13.35 1.34 7.38
CA PHE A 209 -12.39 0.42 6.81
C PHE A 209 -11.28 0.03 7.80
N PHE A 210 -10.80 0.96 8.62
CA PHE A 210 -9.86 0.64 9.70
C PHE A 210 -10.48 -0.30 10.74
N GLU A 211 -11.73 -0.05 11.12
CA GLU A 211 -12.48 -0.91 12.04
C GLU A 211 -12.67 -2.31 11.43
N PHE A 212 -13.04 -2.38 10.16
CA PHE A 212 -13.16 -3.63 9.42
C PHE A 212 -11.83 -4.42 9.42
N LEU A 213 -10.71 -3.81 9.02
CA LEU A 213 -9.42 -4.49 9.01
C LEU A 213 -9.00 -4.96 10.40
N THR A 214 -9.29 -4.17 11.44
CA THR A 214 -9.02 -4.56 12.84
C THR A 214 -9.83 -5.79 13.23
N ALA A 215 -11.11 -5.82 12.87
CA ALA A 215 -11.99 -6.98 13.11
C ALA A 215 -11.50 -8.22 12.34
N MET A 216 -11.11 -8.06 11.06
CA MET A 216 -10.56 -9.13 10.25
C MET A 216 -9.26 -9.69 10.84
N ALA A 217 -8.35 -8.82 11.30
CA ALA A 217 -7.11 -9.24 11.95
C ALA A 217 -7.36 -10.04 13.24
N SER A 218 -8.30 -9.57 14.05
CA SER A 218 -8.63 -10.21 15.33
C SER A 218 -9.37 -11.54 15.17
N ASN A 219 -9.99 -11.79 14.01
CA ASN A 219 -10.81 -12.97 13.74
C ASN A 219 -10.31 -13.77 12.53
N ALA A 220 -9.01 -13.80 12.30
CA ALA A 220 -8.40 -14.43 11.12
C ALA A 220 -8.87 -15.88 10.90
N GLY A 221 -8.96 -16.69 11.96
CA GLY A 221 -9.40 -18.08 11.89
C GLY A 221 -10.83 -18.30 11.39
N ASN A 222 -11.69 -17.26 11.40
CA ASN A 222 -13.08 -17.36 10.99
C ASN A 222 -13.33 -17.02 9.51
N TRP A 223 -12.40 -16.37 8.84
CA TRP A 223 -12.59 -15.93 7.45
C TRP A 223 -11.49 -16.36 6.49
N LEU A 224 -10.31 -16.71 6.98
CA LEU A 224 -9.25 -17.25 6.13
C LEU A 224 -9.75 -18.51 5.41
N PRO A 225 -9.49 -18.63 4.10
CA PRO A 225 -10.00 -19.75 3.33
C PRO A 225 -9.35 -21.07 3.74
N THR A 226 -10.16 -22.11 3.83
CA THR A 226 -9.66 -23.48 3.93
C THR A 226 -8.89 -23.86 2.66
N PRO A 227 -8.02 -24.88 2.68
CA PRO A 227 -7.27 -25.33 1.49
C PRO A 227 -8.15 -25.58 0.26
N LYS A 228 -9.36 -26.11 0.46
CA LYS A 228 -10.32 -26.35 -0.64
C LYS A 228 -10.89 -25.04 -1.19
N GLU A 229 -11.23 -24.11 -0.33
CA GLU A 229 -11.74 -22.79 -0.73
C GLU A 229 -10.64 -21.94 -1.39
N LYS A 230 -9.39 -22.06 -0.93
CA LYS A 230 -8.24 -21.35 -1.47
C LYS A 230 -8.09 -21.58 -2.97
N GLN A 231 -8.19 -22.84 -3.44
CA GLN A 231 -8.11 -23.14 -4.88
C GLN A 231 -9.22 -22.46 -5.69
N ARG A 232 -10.47 -22.50 -5.18
CA ARG A 232 -11.61 -21.85 -5.84
C ARG A 232 -11.45 -20.33 -5.87
N LEU A 233 -11.09 -19.73 -4.75
CA LEU A 233 -10.92 -18.28 -4.61
C LEU A 233 -9.73 -17.76 -5.43
N THR A 234 -8.64 -18.53 -5.52
CA THR A 234 -7.51 -18.19 -6.40
C THR A 234 -7.95 -18.08 -7.85
N ARG A 235 -8.74 -19.05 -8.35
CA ARG A 235 -9.27 -19.01 -9.72
C ARG A 235 -10.16 -17.78 -9.92
N GLN A 236 -11.08 -17.52 -9.02
CA GLN A 236 -11.96 -16.35 -9.08
C GLN A 236 -11.17 -15.03 -9.03
N ALA A 237 -10.14 -14.95 -8.21
CA ALA A 237 -9.27 -13.79 -8.13
C ALA A 237 -8.49 -13.54 -9.43
N ILE A 238 -7.96 -14.60 -10.04
CA ILE A 238 -7.25 -14.52 -11.32
C ILE A 238 -8.22 -14.08 -12.43
N GLU A 239 -9.38 -14.69 -12.53
CA GLU A 239 -10.41 -14.30 -13.51
C GLU A 239 -10.87 -12.84 -13.32
N HIS A 240 -10.93 -12.36 -12.08
CA HIS A 240 -11.38 -11.02 -11.75
C HIS A 240 -10.32 -9.93 -11.99
N TRP A 241 -9.07 -10.20 -11.62
CA TRP A 241 -8.01 -9.17 -11.64
C TRP A 241 -7.00 -9.32 -12.77
N PHE A 242 -6.85 -10.53 -13.31
CA PHE A 242 -5.89 -10.85 -14.37
C PHE A 242 -6.56 -11.59 -15.53
N PRO A 243 -7.65 -11.03 -16.10
CA PRO A 243 -8.30 -11.66 -17.25
C PRO A 243 -7.31 -11.82 -18.41
N ALA A 244 -7.40 -12.95 -19.14
CA ALA A 244 -6.56 -13.27 -20.28
C ALA A 244 -6.75 -12.27 -21.45
#